data_228d16d60331a141f97f10041301399e
#
_entry.id   228d16d60331a141f97f10041301399e
#
_cell.length_a   1.000
_cell.length_b   1.000
_cell.length_c   1.000
_cell.angle_alpha   90.00
_cell.angle_beta   90.00
_cell.angle_gamma   90.00
#
_symmetry.space_group_name_H-M   'P 1'
#
loop_
_entity.id
_entity.type
_entity.pdbx_description
1 polymer ?
#
loop_
_entity_poly.entity_id
_entity_poly.type
_entity_poly.pdbx_seq_one_letter_code
_entity_poly.pdbx_strand_id
1 'polypeptide(L)' 'MMIVVNAERLEVDDQTTVSALLQSLGYPDRGIAVAVDQAVLPRSAWTTTLSDGAQLEVVTAVQGG' A
#
# COMPACT_ATOMS: atom_id res chain seq x y z
N MET A 1 -8.50 0.05 -12.11
CA MET A 1 -7.26 -0.71 -12.37
C MET A 1 -7.10 -1.82 -11.35
N MET A 2 -6.32 -2.80 -11.67
CA MET A 2 -6.11 -3.96 -10.81
C MET A 2 -4.77 -3.86 -10.15
N ILE A 3 -4.73 -4.12 -8.84
CA ILE A 3 -3.50 -4.17 -8.07
C ILE A 3 -3.51 -5.43 -7.22
N VAL A 4 -2.36 -5.75 -6.65
CA VAL A 4 -2.22 -6.88 -5.73
C VAL A 4 -1.69 -6.36 -4.42
N VAL A 5 -2.35 -6.71 -3.32
CA VAL A 5 -1.92 -6.29 -1.99
C VAL A 5 -1.78 -7.55 -1.14
N ASN A 6 -0.56 -7.85 -0.70
CA ASN A 6 -0.29 -9.06 0.08
C ASN A 6 -0.88 -10.30 -0.59
N ALA A 7 -0.60 -10.43 -1.88
CA ALA A 7 -1.04 -11.56 -2.71
C ALA A 7 -2.55 -11.58 -2.99
N GLU A 8 -3.27 -10.55 -2.61
CA GLU A 8 -4.70 -10.47 -2.86
C GLU A 8 -4.98 -9.44 -3.95
N ARG A 9 -5.77 -9.83 -4.95
CA ARG A 9 -6.10 -8.93 -6.06
C ARG A 9 -7.24 -8.02 -5.68
N LEU A 10 -7.06 -6.74 -5.98
CA LEU A 10 -8.08 -5.74 -5.68
C LEU A 10 -8.26 -4.84 -6.89
N GLU A 11 -9.49 -4.47 -7.13
CA GLU A 11 -9.78 -3.48 -8.15
C GLU A 11 -9.95 -2.12 -7.48
N VAL A 12 -9.26 -1.11 -7.99
CA VAL A 12 -9.29 0.23 -7.41
C VAL A 12 -9.40 1.26 -8.51
N ASP A 13 -9.74 2.47 -8.12
CA ASP A 13 -9.83 3.60 -9.02
C ASP A 13 -8.46 3.93 -9.61
N ASP A 14 -8.44 4.43 -10.84
CA ASP A 14 -7.18 4.78 -11.53
C ASP A 14 -6.41 5.89 -10.84
N GLN A 15 -7.06 6.66 -9.98
CA GLN A 15 -6.42 7.75 -9.26
C GLN A 15 -6.02 7.37 -7.85
N THR A 16 -6.10 6.10 -7.50
CA THR A 16 -5.82 5.65 -6.14
C THR A 16 -4.36 5.84 -5.79
N THR A 17 -4.12 6.47 -4.65
CA THR A 17 -2.77 6.60 -4.09
C THR A 17 -2.55 5.50 -3.07
N VAL A 18 -1.28 5.28 -2.70
CA VAL A 18 -0.94 4.32 -1.65
C VAL A 18 -1.66 4.69 -0.36
N SER A 19 -1.61 5.96 0.01
CA SER A 19 -2.23 6.43 1.25
C SER A 19 -3.74 6.14 1.26
N ALA A 20 -4.43 6.46 0.17
CA ALA A 20 -5.87 6.23 0.08
C ALA A 20 -6.20 4.75 0.15
N LEU A 21 -5.38 3.91 -0.51
CA LEU A 21 -5.58 2.47 -0.47
C LEU A 21 -5.46 1.94 0.94
N LEU A 22 -4.39 2.30 1.64
CA LEU A 22 -4.16 1.82 3.00
C LEU A 22 -5.29 2.24 3.92
N GLN A 23 -5.76 3.46 3.77
CA GLN A 23 -6.87 3.95 4.57
C GLN A 23 -8.14 3.16 4.31
N SER A 24 -8.43 2.88 3.05
CA SER A 24 -9.64 2.13 2.70
C SER A 24 -9.57 0.69 3.20
N LEU A 25 -8.38 0.13 3.36
CA LEU A 25 -8.20 -1.22 3.88
C LEU A 25 -8.15 -1.27 5.41
N GLY A 26 -8.22 -0.11 6.06
CA GLY A 26 -8.24 -0.06 7.51
C GLY A 26 -6.88 -0.10 8.18
N TYR A 27 -5.81 0.11 7.44
CA TYR A 27 -4.48 0.14 8.04
C TYR A 27 -4.29 1.44 8.82
N PRO A 28 -3.51 1.40 9.91
CA PRO A 28 -3.24 2.61 10.68
C PRO A 28 -2.26 3.53 9.97
N ASP A 29 -2.15 4.76 10.44
CA ASP A 29 -1.23 5.76 9.88
C ASP A 29 0.22 5.46 10.17
N ARG A 30 0.49 4.67 11.17
CA ARG A 30 1.84 4.42 11.65
C ARG A 30 2.05 2.95 11.90
N GLY A 31 3.31 2.58 12.03
CA GLY A 31 3.67 1.22 12.35
C GLY A 31 3.52 0.28 11.18
N ILE A 32 3.47 0.81 9.98
CA ILE A 32 3.42 -0.03 8.79
C ILE A 32 4.51 0.38 7.82
N ALA A 33 4.94 -0.59 7.04
CA ALA A 33 5.89 -0.37 5.95
C ALA A 33 5.26 -0.91 4.67
N VAL A 34 5.51 -0.24 3.58
CA VAL A 34 4.93 -0.61 2.30
C VAL A 34 6.04 -0.78 1.28
N ALA A 35 5.99 -1.86 0.53
CA ALA A 35 6.84 -2.06 -0.63
C ALA A 35 5.95 -2.10 -1.87
N VAL A 36 6.38 -1.46 -2.92
CA VAL A 36 5.68 -1.47 -4.20
C VAL A 36 6.63 -2.06 -5.22
N ASP A 37 6.21 -3.14 -5.88
CA ASP A 37 7.02 -3.87 -6.85
C ASP A 37 8.40 -4.18 -6.29
N GLN A 38 8.42 -4.65 -5.03
CA GLN A 38 9.60 -5.11 -4.30
C GLN A 38 10.54 -4.00 -3.85
N ALA A 39 10.12 -2.75 -3.95
CA ALA A 39 10.92 -1.62 -3.48
C ALA A 39 10.19 -0.92 -2.34
N VAL A 40 10.88 -0.71 -1.22
CA VAL A 40 10.29 -0.02 -0.09
C VAL A 40 9.93 1.39 -0.50
N LEU A 41 8.69 1.77 -0.20
CA LEU A 41 8.18 3.09 -0.53
C LEU A 41 8.22 3.95 0.72
N PRO A 42 9.02 5.01 0.75
CA PRO A 42 9.05 5.88 1.92
C PRO A 42 7.69 6.55 2.11
N ARG A 43 7.38 6.85 3.35
CA ARG A 43 6.09 7.42 3.69
C ARG A 43 5.83 8.72 2.93
N SER A 44 6.87 9.50 2.69
CA SER A 44 6.74 10.75 1.95
C SER A 44 6.25 10.54 0.51
N ALA A 45 6.35 9.31 -0.01
CA ALA A 45 5.92 8.99 -1.36
C ALA A 45 4.55 8.31 -1.41
N TRP A 46 3.86 8.19 -0.29
CA TRP A 46 2.57 7.50 -0.24
C TRP A 46 1.46 8.25 -0.97
N THR A 47 1.68 9.52 -1.30
CA THR A 47 0.73 10.30 -2.07
C THR A 47 0.85 10.03 -3.57
N THR A 48 1.79 9.18 -3.97
CA THR A 48 1.96 8.80 -5.36
C THR A 48 0.81 7.90 -5.81
N THR A 49 0.33 8.13 -7.02
CA THR A 49 -0.72 7.30 -7.61
C THR A 49 -0.14 5.94 -7.99
N LEU A 50 -0.92 4.91 -7.73
CA LEU A 50 -0.52 3.55 -8.09
C LEU A 50 -0.67 3.33 -9.59
N SER A 51 0.05 2.32 -10.10
CA SER A 51 -0.05 1.91 -11.49
C SER A 51 -0.81 0.60 -11.59
N ASP A 52 -1.45 0.39 -12.72
CA ASP A 52 -2.15 -0.87 -12.97
C ASP A 52 -1.16 -2.03 -12.89
N GLY A 53 -1.53 -3.07 -12.17
CA GLY A 53 -0.68 -4.22 -11.99
C GLY A 53 0.31 -4.09 -10.85
N ALA A 54 0.31 -2.99 -10.12
CA ALA A 54 1.25 -2.81 -9.02
C ALA A 54 1.08 -3.90 -7.97
N GLN A 55 2.21 -4.36 -7.44
CA GLN A 55 2.22 -5.37 -6.39
C GLN A 55 2.72 -4.72 -5.12
N LEU A 56 1.85 -4.70 -4.11
CA LEU A 56 2.17 -4.08 -2.84
C LEU A 56 2.30 -5.13 -1.76
N GLU A 57 3.25 -4.89 -0.87
CA GLU A 57 3.36 -5.65 0.35
C GLU A 57 3.28 -4.69 1.53
N VAL A 58 2.36 -4.97 2.43
CA VAL A 58 2.14 -4.13 3.60
C VAL A 58 2.48 -4.96 4.82
N VAL A 59 3.41 -4.46 5.61
CA VAL A 59 3.85 -5.13 6.82
C VAL A 59 3.55 -4.23 8.00
N THR A 60 2.87 -4.77 9.00
CA THR A 60 2.64 -4.02 10.22
C THR A 60 3.79 -4.27 11.18
N ALA A 61 4.36 -3.20 11.72
CA ALA A 61 5.39 -3.35 12.71
C ALA A 61 4.77 -3.88 13.98
N VAL A 62 5.30 -5.00 14.47
CA VAL A 62 4.85 -5.53 15.74
C VAL A 62 5.57 -4.74 16.81
N GLN A 63 4.82 -3.96 17.55
CA GLN A 63 5.37 -3.25 18.69
C GLN A 63 5.44 -4.26 19.83
N GLY A 64 6.61 -4.71 20.09
CA GLY A 64 6.81 -5.73 21.09
C GLY A 64 6.57 -5.27 22.51
N GLY A 65 5.99 -4.18 22.65
CA GLY A 65 5.72 -3.77 24.02
C GLY A 65 4.55 -2.97 24.02
#